data_3985b7ae905312b5c2ee2c43a60a05ce
#
_entry.id   3985b7ae905312b5c2ee2c43a60a05ce
#
_cell.length_a   1.000
_cell.length_b   1.000
_cell.length_c   1.000
_cell.angle_alpha   90.00
_cell.angle_beta   90.00
_cell.angle_gamma   90.00
#
_symmetry.space_group_name_H-M   'P 1'
#
loop_
_entity.id
_entity.type
_entity.pdbx_description
1 polymer ?
#
loop_
_entity_poly.entity_id
_entity_poly.type
_entity_poly.pdbx_seq_one_letter_code
_entity_poly.pdbx_strand_id
1 'polypeptide(L)'
;MAADSGAMRRRLLTLAAIVIGLDLVSKQVMLALIFDPPRRIEILPFLNFTPVWNPGISFGMLADGGVLMRYALTALALAVAGWLVWRVPSFMRLERFGAGLIAGGAIGNALDRLRFGKVVDFIDVYVQTWHWPAFNIADSAITAGAGIWIFSILVERETDAS
;
A
#
# COMPACT_ATOMS: atom_id res chain seq x y z
N MET A 1 12.13 -28.04 8.44
CA MET A 1 10.94 -27.18 8.62
C MET A 1 11.26 -25.80 9.22
N ALA A 2 11.99 -25.68 10.36
CA ALA A 2 12.27 -24.36 10.98
C ALA A 2 13.20 -23.45 10.13
N ALA A 3 14.23 -24.01 9.48
CA ALA A 3 15.16 -23.24 8.64
C ALA A 3 14.48 -22.63 7.39
N ASP A 4 13.48 -23.31 6.84
CA ASP A 4 12.72 -22.87 5.69
C ASP A 4 11.75 -21.70 6.03
N SER A 5 11.11 -21.76 7.19
CA SER A 5 10.23 -20.69 7.67
C SER A 5 10.96 -19.37 7.91
N GLY A 6 12.21 -19.42 8.37
CA GLY A 6 13.07 -18.25 8.54
C GLY A 6 13.43 -17.60 7.19
N ALA A 7 13.72 -18.40 6.18
CA ALA A 7 14.01 -17.92 4.84
C ALA A 7 12.78 -17.27 4.18
N MET A 8 11.58 -17.84 4.38
CA MET A 8 10.32 -17.29 3.89
C MET A 8 10.02 -15.93 4.51
N ARG A 9 10.15 -15.80 5.83
CA ARG A 9 9.99 -14.52 6.53
C ARG A 9 10.98 -13.47 6.06
N ARG A 10 12.25 -13.83 5.90
CA ARG A 10 13.26 -12.88 5.36
C ARG A 10 12.89 -12.37 3.99
N ARG A 11 12.46 -13.23 3.05
CA ARG A 11 12.05 -12.82 1.70
C ARG A 11 10.85 -11.86 1.74
N LEU A 12 9.83 -12.16 2.55
CA LEU A 12 8.68 -11.26 2.74
C LEU A 12 9.14 -9.92 3.30
N LEU A 13 9.95 -9.92 4.37
CA LEU A 13 10.44 -8.69 5.00
C LEU A 13 11.34 -7.87 4.06
N THR A 14 12.17 -8.53 3.24
CA THR A 14 12.97 -7.84 2.23
C THR A 14 12.08 -7.15 1.20
N LEU A 15 11.06 -7.84 0.68
CA LEU A 15 10.11 -7.24 -0.27
C LEU A 15 9.35 -6.08 0.38
N ALA A 16 8.85 -6.26 1.60
CA ALA A 16 8.18 -5.20 2.35
C ALA A 16 9.10 -3.98 2.56
N ALA A 17 10.37 -4.20 2.90
CA ALA A 17 11.36 -3.13 3.07
C ALA A 17 11.62 -2.37 1.75
N ILE A 18 11.67 -3.08 0.62
CA ILE A 18 11.79 -2.44 -0.70
C ILE A 18 10.58 -1.56 -0.98
N VAL A 19 9.36 -2.07 -0.77
CA VAL A 19 8.12 -1.30 -0.98
C VAL A 19 8.10 -0.06 -0.09
N ILE A 20 8.41 -0.21 1.21
CA ILE A 20 8.50 0.93 2.15
C ILE A 20 9.52 1.95 1.66
N GLY A 21 10.71 1.51 1.23
CA GLY A 21 11.76 2.39 0.72
C GLY A 21 11.30 3.18 -0.51
N LEU A 22 10.70 2.50 -1.49
CA LEU A 22 10.17 3.14 -2.70
C LEU A 22 9.05 4.13 -2.37
N ASP A 23 8.14 3.76 -1.49
CA ASP A 23 7.03 4.62 -1.05
C ASP A 23 7.56 5.87 -0.34
N LEU A 24 8.44 5.71 0.66
CA LEU A 24 9.03 6.84 1.38
C LEU A 24 9.81 7.78 0.46
N VAL A 25 10.65 7.24 -0.42
CA VAL A 25 11.44 8.06 -1.35
C VAL A 25 10.51 8.81 -2.31
N SER A 26 9.54 8.13 -2.93
CA SER A 26 8.60 8.80 -3.84
C SER A 26 7.82 9.89 -3.15
N LYS A 27 7.30 9.66 -1.94
CA LYS A 27 6.60 10.66 -1.14
C LYS A 27 7.48 11.85 -0.78
N GLN A 28 8.74 11.64 -0.36
CA GLN A 28 9.65 12.75 -0.07
C GLN A 28 9.94 13.59 -1.32
N VAL A 29 10.15 12.96 -2.47
CA VAL A 29 10.33 13.66 -3.75
C VAL A 29 9.08 14.48 -4.08
N MET A 30 7.88 13.90 -3.96
CA MET A 30 6.64 14.60 -4.27
C MET A 30 6.34 15.73 -3.27
N LEU A 31 6.60 15.54 -1.98
CA LEU A 31 6.48 16.60 -0.98
C LEU A 31 7.31 17.83 -1.35
N ALA A 32 8.54 17.62 -1.81
CA ALA A 32 9.43 18.70 -2.24
C ALA A 32 9.02 19.32 -3.58
N LEU A 33 8.45 18.52 -4.50
CA LEU A 33 8.18 18.98 -5.85
C LEU A 33 6.82 19.66 -6.01
N ILE A 34 5.77 19.15 -5.36
CA ILE A 34 4.39 19.56 -5.64
C ILE A 34 3.56 19.98 -4.44
N PHE A 35 4.05 19.80 -3.20
CA PHE A 35 3.25 20.12 -2.02
C PHE A 35 3.53 21.53 -1.46
N ASP A 36 4.71 22.09 -1.71
CA ASP A 36 5.08 23.44 -1.24
C ASP A 36 5.97 24.18 -2.25
N PRO A 37 5.43 25.15 -3.01
CA PRO A 37 3.99 25.50 -3.10
C PRO A 37 3.19 24.42 -3.82
N PRO A 38 1.89 24.26 -3.47
CA PRO A 38 1.03 23.27 -4.12
C PRO A 38 0.93 23.51 -5.62
N ARG A 39 1.24 22.48 -6.42
CA ARG A 39 1.12 22.54 -7.88
C ARG A 39 0.81 21.16 -8.46
N ARG A 40 0.08 21.15 -9.57
CA ARG A 40 -0.17 19.95 -10.36
C ARG A 40 0.87 19.86 -11.49
N ILE A 41 1.36 18.67 -11.78
CA ILE A 41 2.24 18.37 -12.91
C ILE A 41 1.53 17.36 -13.82
N GLU A 42 1.25 17.73 -15.04
CA GLU A 42 0.71 16.82 -16.05
C GLU A 42 1.84 15.96 -16.62
N ILE A 43 1.68 14.64 -16.52
CA ILE A 43 2.67 13.65 -16.98
C ILE A 43 2.23 13.04 -18.31
N LEU A 44 0.94 12.64 -18.39
CA LEU A 44 0.31 12.05 -19.57
C LEU A 44 -1.13 12.58 -19.66
N PRO A 45 -1.80 12.46 -20.82
CA PRO A 45 -3.18 12.95 -21.00
C PRO A 45 -4.22 12.33 -20.06
N PHE A 46 -3.81 11.32 -19.26
CA PHE A 46 -4.66 10.60 -18.30
C PHE A 46 -4.01 10.48 -16.93
N LEU A 47 -2.84 11.11 -16.69
CA LEU A 47 -2.05 10.95 -15.47
C LEU A 47 -1.42 12.28 -15.05
N ASN A 48 -1.67 12.69 -13.81
CA ASN A 48 -1.05 13.84 -13.19
C ASN A 48 -0.32 13.45 -11.89
N PHE A 49 0.61 14.31 -11.48
CA PHE A 49 0.99 14.39 -10.06
C PHE A 49 0.26 15.58 -9.43
N THR A 50 -0.57 15.28 -8.42
CA THR A 50 -1.41 16.27 -7.73
C THR A 50 -1.25 16.09 -6.22
N PRO A 51 -0.99 17.17 -5.45
CA PRO A 51 -0.78 17.05 -4.00
C PRO A 51 -2.11 16.83 -3.29
N VAL A 52 -2.28 15.66 -2.67
CA VAL A 52 -3.47 15.31 -1.89
C VAL A 52 -3.07 14.82 -0.51
N TRP A 53 -3.59 15.46 0.54
CA TRP A 53 -3.50 14.99 1.90
C TRP A 53 -4.72 14.14 2.25
N ASN A 54 -4.53 12.83 2.40
CA ASN A 54 -5.60 11.88 2.68
C ASN A 54 -5.71 11.59 4.19
N PRO A 55 -6.73 12.12 4.89
CA PRO A 55 -6.88 11.91 6.34
C PRO A 55 -7.47 10.54 6.71
N GLY A 56 -8.04 9.83 5.75
CA GLY A 56 -8.78 8.59 6.03
C GLY A 56 -8.46 7.45 5.06
N ILE A 57 -9.51 6.97 4.40
CA ILE A 57 -9.47 5.96 3.35
C ILE A 57 -9.85 6.64 2.03
N SER A 58 -9.52 6.01 0.91
CA SER A 58 -9.91 6.47 -0.43
C SER A 58 -11.40 6.84 -0.49
N PHE A 59 -11.74 7.83 -1.30
CA PHE A 59 -13.08 8.43 -1.42
C PHE A 59 -13.53 9.33 -0.25
N GLY A 60 -12.63 9.79 0.62
CA GLY A 60 -12.98 10.69 1.74
C GLY A 60 -13.81 10.01 2.84
N MET A 61 -14.00 8.68 2.76
CA MET A 61 -14.66 7.92 3.82
C MET A 61 -13.84 8.01 5.10
N LEU A 62 -14.53 8.28 6.22
CA LEU A 62 -13.92 8.41 7.54
C LEU A 62 -12.97 9.63 7.69
N ALA A 63 -13.07 10.63 6.81
CA ALA A 63 -12.30 11.86 6.91
C ALA A 63 -12.57 12.63 8.23
N ASP A 64 -13.79 12.53 8.75
CA ASP A 64 -14.24 13.20 9.97
C ASP A 64 -13.87 12.47 11.27
N GLY A 65 -13.26 11.28 11.18
CA GLY A 65 -12.92 10.44 12.34
C GLY A 65 -11.79 10.99 13.24
N GLY A 66 -11.14 12.08 12.84
CA GLY A 66 -10.14 12.79 13.65
C GLY A 66 -8.97 11.89 14.08
N VAL A 67 -8.46 12.17 15.28
CA VAL A 67 -7.29 11.49 15.86
C VAL A 67 -7.54 9.99 16.11
N LEU A 68 -8.76 9.61 16.51
CA LEU A 68 -9.12 8.22 16.78
C LEU A 68 -9.02 7.38 15.51
N MET A 69 -9.55 7.87 14.39
CA MET A 69 -9.51 7.16 13.11
C MET A 69 -8.07 6.98 12.61
N ARG A 70 -7.25 8.01 12.73
CA ARG A 70 -5.81 7.94 12.42
C ARG A 70 -5.14 6.77 13.14
N TYR A 71 -5.31 6.66 14.46
CA TYR A 71 -4.69 5.59 15.23
C TYR A 71 -5.33 4.22 14.96
N ALA A 72 -6.64 4.15 14.75
CA ALA A 72 -7.33 2.91 14.39
C ALA A 72 -6.82 2.34 13.06
N LEU A 73 -6.72 3.17 12.02
CA LEU A 73 -6.18 2.76 10.71
C LEU A 73 -4.69 2.37 10.79
N THR A 74 -3.91 3.09 11.59
CA THR A 74 -2.50 2.74 11.82
C THR A 74 -2.38 1.39 12.54
N ALA A 75 -3.14 1.18 13.59
CA ALA A 75 -3.15 -0.08 14.34
C ALA A 75 -3.60 -1.26 13.46
N LEU A 76 -4.64 -1.07 12.66
CA LEU A 76 -5.11 -2.08 11.69
C LEU A 76 -4.02 -2.42 10.68
N ALA A 77 -3.35 -1.43 10.09
CA ALA A 77 -2.27 -1.64 9.13
C ALA A 77 -1.12 -2.45 9.73
N LEU A 78 -0.70 -2.10 10.96
CA LEU A 78 0.36 -2.83 11.67
C LEU A 78 -0.09 -4.25 12.09
N ALA A 79 -1.35 -4.43 12.49
CA ALA A 79 -1.91 -5.74 12.83
C ALA A 79 -1.95 -6.66 11.59
N VAL A 80 -2.38 -6.14 10.44
CA VAL A 80 -2.39 -6.89 9.16
C VAL A 80 -0.96 -7.26 8.77
N ALA A 81 -0.01 -6.32 8.79
CA ALA A 81 1.38 -6.61 8.45
C ALA A 81 2.00 -7.65 9.39
N GLY A 82 1.77 -7.55 10.69
CA GLY A 82 2.22 -8.52 11.69
C GLY A 82 1.62 -9.91 11.47
N TRP A 83 0.31 -9.99 11.18
CA TRP A 83 -0.38 -11.23 10.87
C TRP A 83 0.19 -11.90 9.61
N LEU A 84 0.46 -11.13 8.54
CA LEU A 84 1.05 -11.63 7.31
C LEU A 84 2.44 -12.25 7.56
N VAL A 85 3.29 -11.57 8.33
CA VAL A 85 4.63 -12.08 8.70
C VAL A 85 4.52 -13.35 9.55
N TRP A 86 3.55 -13.40 10.47
CA TRP A 86 3.33 -14.58 11.31
C TRP A 86 2.87 -15.78 10.48
N ARG A 87 1.92 -15.56 9.57
CA ARG A 87 1.28 -16.60 8.74
C ARG A 87 2.09 -17.03 7.51
N VAL A 88 3.14 -16.31 7.14
CA VAL A 88 3.90 -16.54 5.90
C VAL A 88 4.37 -17.99 5.67
N PRO A 89 4.68 -18.82 6.69
CA PRO A 89 5.05 -20.21 6.46
C PRO A 89 3.92 -21.08 5.89
N SER A 90 2.65 -20.69 6.13
CA SER A 90 1.47 -21.39 5.62
C SER A 90 1.00 -20.92 4.25
N PHE A 91 1.62 -19.88 3.70
CA PHE A 91 1.26 -19.31 2.41
C PHE A 91 1.99 -19.99 1.26
N MET A 92 1.35 -20.07 0.09
CA MET A 92 1.97 -20.50 -1.14
C MET A 92 2.92 -19.44 -1.71
N ARG A 93 3.65 -19.77 -2.76
CA ARG A 93 4.70 -18.88 -3.29
C ARG A 93 4.15 -17.52 -3.75
N LEU A 94 3.02 -17.52 -4.47
CA LEU A 94 2.38 -16.29 -4.95
C LEU A 94 1.77 -15.50 -3.79
N GLU A 95 1.12 -16.17 -2.84
CA GLU A 95 0.58 -15.54 -1.65
C GLU A 95 1.65 -14.85 -0.82
N ARG A 96 2.86 -15.46 -0.66
CA ARG A 96 3.99 -14.83 0.04
C ARG A 96 4.45 -13.55 -0.63
N PHE A 97 4.47 -13.55 -1.97
CA PHE A 97 4.80 -12.35 -2.74
C PHE A 97 3.75 -11.25 -2.53
N GLY A 98 2.45 -11.59 -2.69
CA GLY A 98 1.35 -10.67 -2.39
C GLY A 98 1.37 -10.15 -0.96
N ALA A 99 1.62 -11.03 0.03
CA ALA A 99 1.74 -10.66 1.44
C ALA A 99 2.87 -9.65 1.69
N GLY A 100 4.01 -9.79 1.01
CA GLY A 100 5.12 -8.85 1.11
C GLY A 100 4.76 -7.45 0.59
N LEU A 101 4.05 -7.39 -0.54
CA LEU A 101 3.55 -6.13 -1.11
C LEU A 101 2.54 -5.46 -0.17
N ILE A 102 1.56 -6.22 0.33
CA ILE A 102 0.53 -5.71 1.26
C ILE A 102 1.18 -5.21 2.56
N ALA A 103 2.07 -6.00 3.15
CA ALA A 103 2.73 -5.62 4.40
C ALA A 103 3.57 -4.34 4.24
N GLY A 104 4.32 -4.23 3.13
CA GLY A 104 5.13 -3.05 2.82
C GLY A 104 4.28 -1.80 2.64
N GLY A 105 3.23 -1.87 1.82
CA GLY A 105 2.31 -0.75 1.60
C GLY A 105 1.54 -0.36 2.86
N ALA A 106 1.05 -1.34 3.64
CA ALA A 106 0.37 -1.06 4.91
C ALA A 106 1.26 -0.31 5.89
N ILE A 107 2.54 -0.72 6.02
CA ILE A 107 3.52 -0.02 6.87
C ILE A 107 3.85 1.36 6.31
N GLY A 108 4.03 1.52 4.98
CA GLY A 108 4.28 2.82 4.35
C GLY A 108 3.21 3.85 4.70
N ASN A 109 1.94 3.50 4.52
CA ASN A 109 0.82 4.37 4.87
C ASN A 109 0.64 4.57 6.39
N ALA A 110 1.04 3.59 7.22
CA ALA A 110 1.06 3.74 8.68
C ALA A 110 2.11 4.76 9.12
N LEU A 111 3.30 4.76 8.51
CA LEU A 111 4.36 5.73 8.78
C LEU A 111 3.92 7.17 8.49
N ASP A 112 3.24 7.40 7.36
CA ASP A 112 2.68 8.73 7.06
C ASP A 112 1.68 9.18 8.10
N ARG A 113 0.76 8.31 8.50
CA ARG A 113 -0.23 8.61 9.54
C ARG A 113 0.43 8.94 10.87
N LEU A 114 1.50 8.27 11.23
CA LEU A 114 2.26 8.57 12.45
C LEU A 114 2.98 9.91 12.34
N ARG A 115 3.59 10.21 11.18
CA ARG A 115 4.40 11.41 10.97
C ARG A 115 3.54 12.66 10.73
N PHE A 116 2.56 12.57 9.83
CA PHE A 116 1.80 13.73 9.33
C PHE A 116 0.34 13.75 9.79
N GLY A 117 -0.16 12.68 10.39
CA GLY A 117 -1.59 12.52 10.69
C GLY A 117 -2.47 12.17 9.49
N LYS A 118 -1.90 12.13 8.30
CA LYS A 118 -2.55 11.93 7.00
C LYS A 118 -1.61 11.13 6.11
N VAL A 119 -2.10 10.60 5.01
CA VAL A 119 -1.30 9.93 3.98
C VAL A 119 -1.00 10.92 2.86
N VAL A 120 0.21 10.82 2.29
CA VAL A 120 0.66 11.61 1.14
C VAL A 120 0.26 10.87 -0.13
N ASP A 121 -0.77 11.35 -0.82
CA ASP A 121 -1.23 10.84 -2.10
C ASP A 121 -0.86 11.82 -3.20
N PHE A 122 -0.44 11.31 -4.36
CA PHE A 122 0.07 12.18 -5.42
C PHE A 122 -0.17 11.66 -6.84
N ILE A 123 -0.59 10.41 -7.03
CA ILE A 123 -0.90 9.83 -8.34
C ILE A 123 -2.38 10.07 -8.61
N ASP A 124 -2.68 10.86 -9.64
CA ASP A 124 -4.03 11.21 -10.06
C ASP A 124 -4.26 10.69 -11.49
N VAL A 125 -5.03 9.61 -11.60
CA VAL A 125 -5.44 9.01 -12.88
C VAL A 125 -6.83 9.51 -13.22
N TYR A 126 -7.02 9.98 -14.46
CA TYR A 126 -8.28 10.56 -14.87
C TYR A 126 -8.65 10.25 -16.32
N VAL A 127 -9.94 10.31 -16.60
CA VAL A 127 -10.48 10.23 -17.97
C VAL A 127 -11.47 11.40 -18.13
N GLN A 128 -11.13 12.36 -19.00
CA GLN A 128 -11.87 13.61 -19.17
C GLN A 128 -11.99 14.39 -17.84
N THR A 129 -13.20 14.50 -17.29
CA THR A 129 -13.48 15.18 -16.00
C THR A 129 -13.59 14.23 -14.81
N TRP A 130 -13.55 12.92 -15.05
CA TRP A 130 -13.65 11.93 -13.98
C TRP A 130 -12.24 11.55 -13.50
N HIS A 131 -12.00 11.71 -12.20
CA HIS A 131 -10.75 11.36 -11.53
C HIS A 131 -10.92 10.14 -10.64
N TRP A 132 -10.01 9.19 -10.78
CA TRP A 132 -9.83 8.17 -9.74
C TRP A 132 -9.30 8.84 -8.47
N PRO A 133 -9.72 8.40 -7.26
CA PRO A 133 -9.13 8.93 -6.04
C PRO A 133 -7.62 8.87 -6.07
N ALA A 134 -6.96 9.97 -5.71
CA ALA A 134 -5.50 10.01 -5.68
C ALA A 134 -4.94 8.92 -4.76
N PHE A 135 -3.79 8.37 -5.13
CA PHE A 135 -3.13 7.29 -4.42
C PHE A 135 -1.61 7.43 -4.49
N ASN A 136 -0.88 6.49 -3.89
CA ASN A 136 0.58 6.48 -3.81
C ASN A 136 1.17 5.08 -4.13
N ILE A 137 2.47 4.91 -3.95
CA ILE A 137 3.16 3.63 -4.19
C ILE A 137 2.71 2.55 -3.19
N ALA A 138 2.47 2.90 -1.92
CA ALA A 138 1.97 1.96 -0.91
C ALA A 138 0.59 1.39 -1.30
N ASP A 139 -0.34 2.24 -1.78
CA ASP A 139 -1.67 1.81 -2.22
C ASP A 139 -1.59 0.91 -3.45
N SER A 140 -0.70 1.25 -4.40
CA SER A 140 -0.42 0.42 -5.58
C SER A 140 0.09 -0.97 -5.16
N ALA A 141 1.00 -1.03 -4.19
CA ALA A 141 1.53 -2.28 -3.67
C ALA A 141 0.46 -3.11 -2.94
N ILE A 142 -0.40 -2.48 -2.11
CA ILE A 142 -1.52 -3.16 -1.46
C ILE A 142 -2.47 -3.75 -2.50
N THR A 143 -2.87 -2.96 -3.49
CA THR A 143 -3.81 -3.38 -4.54
C THR A 143 -3.24 -4.52 -5.39
N ALA A 144 -2.00 -4.39 -5.85
CA ALA A 144 -1.32 -5.44 -6.61
C ALA A 144 -1.14 -6.72 -5.77
N GLY A 145 -0.74 -6.58 -4.51
CA GLY A 145 -0.58 -7.68 -3.59
C GLY A 145 -1.89 -8.44 -3.32
N ALA A 146 -2.98 -7.72 -3.13
CA ALA A 146 -4.32 -8.31 -2.96
C ALA A 146 -4.79 -9.02 -4.24
N GLY A 147 -4.57 -8.42 -5.41
CA GLY A 147 -4.87 -9.04 -6.69
C GLY A 147 -4.11 -10.34 -6.93
N ILE A 148 -2.81 -10.36 -6.63
CA ILE A 148 -1.97 -11.56 -6.71
C ILE A 148 -2.46 -12.65 -5.75
N TRP A 149 -2.86 -12.27 -4.54
CA TRP A 149 -3.39 -13.22 -3.56
C TRP A 149 -4.70 -13.85 -4.02
N ILE A 150 -5.65 -13.04 -4.48
CA ILE A 150 -6.93 -13.52 -5.01
C ILE A 150 -6.70 -14.44 -6.20
N PHE A 151 -5.81 -14.06 -7.12
CA PHE A 151 -5.44 -14.89 -8.27
C PHE A 151 -4.88 -16.26 -7.84
N SER A 152 -3.99 -16.30 -6.85
CA SER A 152 -3.44 -17.53 -6.31
C SER A 152 -4.53 -18.49 -5.83
N ILE A 153 -5.51 -17.97 -5.06
CA ILE A 153 -6.62 -18.79 -4.54
C ILE A 153 -7.50 -19.35 -5.67
N LEU A 154 -7.72 -18.59 -6.74
CA LEU A 154 -8.56 -19.02 -7.87
C LEU A 154 -7.89 -20.13 -8.67
N VAL A 155 -6.58 -20.00 -8.95
CA VAL A 155 -5.82 -21.01 -9.71
C VAL A 155 -5.72 -22.33 -8.94
N GLU A 156 -5.57 -22.31 -7.62
CA GLU A 156 -5.51 -23.53 -6.81
C GLU A 156 -6.83 -24.30 -6.79
N ARG A 157 -7.96 -23.60 -6.73
CA ARG A 157 -9.29 -24.25 -6.76
C ARG A 157 -9.53 -24.99 -8.07
N GLU A 158 -9.00 -24.50 -9.20
CA GLU A 158 -9.12 -25.19 -10.48
C GLU A 158 -8.26 -26.46 -10.53
N THR A 159 -7.08 -26.44 -9.88
CA THR A 159 -6.18 -27.59 -9.85
C THR A 159 -6.70 -28.72 -8.95
N ASP A 160 -7.41 -28.40 -7.88
CA ASP A 160 -8.01 -29.38 -6.96
C ASP A 160 -9.34 -29.94 -7.49
N ALA A 161 -9.97 -29.30 -8.50
CA ALA A 161 -11.24 -29.72 -9.11
C ALA A 161 -11.06 -30.56 -10.37
N SER A 162 -9.83 -30.72 -10.88
CA SER A 162 -9.48 -31.53 -12.09
C SER A 162 -8.82 -32.86 -11.72
#